data_7b5a8abb6412b5c79f0ea7f64e090336
#
_entry.id   7b5a8abb6412b5c79f0ea7f64e090336
#
_cell.length_a   1.000
_cell.length_b   1.000
_cell.length_c   1.000
_cell.angle_alpha   90.00
_cell.angle_beta   90.00
_cell.angle_gamma   90.00
#
_symmetry.space_group_name_H-M   'P 1'
#
loop_
_entity.id
_entity.type
_entity.pdbx_description
1 polymer ?
#
loop_
_entity_poly.entity_id
_entity_poly.type
_entity_poly.pdbx_seq_one_letter_code
_entity_poly.pdbx_strand_id
1 'polypeptide(L)'
;MKKLLLSLTMMLFASQMIFAQDAEQKSWTHGGFVGFNISQSHFSNWTAGGQDNVNGLGTFKYNMNYLKGKSKWDNTLDLALGYSYYDLDQKPLKTDDRINFSSLYGYDVVKDELYITANLNFQSQFANGYDYKNDSTNRISAFLAPAYLTVGLGAQYTPAKWFSLNLAPASGRLTIVNDKDLSDAGAFGVTPGKMFRMELGAQMTANVNYEIFKNVIFTSKLIVFYDYMQTRESNALGNKYGCRLDFDWDNALVMKVNSWLNCNISARLVYDEDIKPIEGESFLQFKEVLSIGLSYRIP
;
A
#
# COMPACT_ATOMS: atom_id res chain seq x y z
N MET A 1 27.45 -10.78 -7.06
CA MET A 1 26.61 -11.96 -6.79
C MET A 1 26.95 -12.68 -5.49
N LYS A 2 28.19 -13.15 -5.21
CA LYS A 2 28.53 -13.86 -3.96
C LYS A 2 28.27 -13.06 -2.66
N LYS A 3 28.46 -11.74 -2.66
CA LYS A 3 28.20 -10.88 -1.47
C LYS A 3 26.70 -10.66 -1.19
N LEU A 4 25.87 -10.71 -2.21
CA LEU A 4 24.40 -10.56 -2.07
C LEU A 4 23.78 -11.86 -1.51
N LEU A 5 24.27 -13.02 -1.92
CA LEU A 5 23.83 -14.32 -1.37
C LEU A 5 24.22 -14.46 0.12
N LEU A 6 25.38 -13.94 0.52
CA LEU A 6 25.86 -14.05 1.91
C LEU A 6 25.03 -13.14 2.85
N SER A 7 24.57 -11.98 2.38
CA SER A 7 23.69 -11.11 3.18
C SER A 7 22.28 -11.67 3.33
N LEU A 8 21.77 -12.33 2.30
CA LEU A 8 20.45 -12.98 2.35
C LEU A 8 20.44 -14.20 3.27
N THR A 9 21.54 -14.99 3.28
CA THR A 9 21.72 -16.13 4.20
C THR A 9 21.91 -15.68 5.65
N MET A 10 22.58 -14.55 5.90
CA MET A 10 22.72 -14.01 7.25
C MET A 10 21.38 -13.47 7.81
N MET A 11 20.51 -12.88 6.99
CA MET A 11 19.15 -12.50 7.41
C MET A 11 18.27 -13.71 7.73
N LEU A 12 18.41 -14.82 7.02
CA LEU A 12 17.66 -16.06 7.29
C LEU A 12 18.14 -16.78 8.57
N PHE A 13 19.42 -16.66 8.94
CA PHE A 13 19.94 -17.25 10.20
C PHE A 13 19.64 -16.42 11.44
N ALA A 14 19.50 -15.09 11.32
CA ALA A 14 19.15 -14.23 12.45
C ALA A 14 17.72 -14.45 12.94
N SER A 15 16.84 -15.02 12.12
CA SER A 15 15.45 -15.32 12.49
C SER A 15 15.26 -16.57 13.36
N GLN A 16 16.28 -17.40 13.54
CA GLN A 16 16.16 -18.66 14.31
C GLN A 16 16.61 -18.59 15.77
N MET A 17 17.17 -17.45 16.22
CA MET A 17 17.72 -17.37 17.60
C MET A 17 16.78 -16.78 18.66
N ILE A 18 15.49 -16.54 18.37
CA ILE A 18 14.57 -15.90 19.33
C ILE A 18 13.51 -16.86 19.94
N PHE A 19 13.55 -18.15 19.66
CA PHE A 19 12.52 -19.08 20.13
C PHE A 19 13.03 -20.10 21.17
N ALA A 20 13.29 -19.59 22.37
CA ALA A 20 13.28 -20.43 23.58
C ALA A 20 13.03 -19.55 24.78
N GLN A 21 11.75 -19.41 25.19
CA GLN A 21 11.37 -19.25 26.60
C GLN A 21 9.86 -19.20 26.80
N ASP A 22 9.42 -20.06 27.71
CA ASP A 22 8.21 -20.07 28.53
C ASP A 22 6.80 -20.01 27.94
N ALA A 23 5.98 -20.95 28.41
CA ALA A 23 4.55 -21.08 28.19
C ALA A 23 3.72 -19.99 28.93
N GLU A 24 4.20 -18.77 29.03
CA GLU A 24 3.40 -17.58 29.29
C GLU A 24 2.64 -17.20 28.03
N GLN A 25 1.37 -16.87 28.17
CA GLN A 25 0.47 -16.42 27.10
C GLN A 25 1.22 -15.44 26.21
N LYS A 26 1.62 -15.90 25.00
CA LYS A 26 2.46 -15.12 24.08
C LYS A 26 1.81 -13.79 23.81
N SER A 27 2.35 -12.73 24.36
CA SER A 27 1.85 -11.36 24.14
C SER A 27 1.99 -10.90 22.68
N TRP A 28 2.88 -11.53 21.93
CA TRP A 28 3.12 -11.29 20.51
C TRP A 28 2.59 -12.43 19.64
N THR A 29 1.85 -12.06 18.61
CA THR A 29 1.45 -12.96 17.52
C THR A 29 2.00 -12.39 16.22
N HIS A 30 2.42 -13.26 15.32
CA HIS A 30 2.93 -12.86 14.03
C HIS A 30 2.46 -13.84 12.95
N GLY A 31 2.57 -13.43 11.72
CA GLY A 31 2.24 -14.25 10.57
C GLY A 31 2.19 -13.42 9.31
N GLY A 32 2.18 -14.09 8.19
CA GLY A 32 2.19 -13.39 6.92
C GLY A 32 2.03 -14.32 5.74
N PHE A 33 2.29 -13.79 4.57
CA PHE A 33 2.37 -14.60 3.36
C PHE A 33 3.35 -14.00 2.35
N VAL A 34 3.90 -14.87 1.52
CA VAL A 34 4.57 -14.53 0.27
C VAL A 34 3.68 -15.01 -0.86
N GLY A 35 3.43 -14.16 -1.84
CA GLY A 35 2.64 -14.49 -3.02
C GLY A 35 3.43 -14.24 -4.30
N PHE A 36 3.20 -15.07 -5.29
CA PHE A 36 3.72 -14.89 -6.64
C PHE A 36 2.64 -15.19 -7.66
N ASN A 37 2.28 -14.19 -8.45
CA ASN A 37 1.31 -14.31 -9.52
C ASN A 37 2.03 -14.18 -10.85
N ILE A 38 1.70 -15.05 -11.80
CA ILE A 38 2.20 -15.01 -13.16
C ILE A 38 1.03 -15.17 -14.12
N SER A 39 1.05 -14.42 -15.21
CA SER A 39 0.15 -14.64 -16.35
C SER A 39 0.92 -14.48 -17.64
N GLN A 40 0.53 -15.24 -18.66
CA GLN A 40 1.14 -15.21 -19.99
C GLN A 40 0.04 -15.28 -21.04
N SER A 41 0.23 -14.50 -22.10
CA SER A 41 -0.53 -14.64 -23.37
C SER A 41 0.46 -14.86 -24.50
N HIS A 42 0.20 -15.86 -25.33
CA HIS A 42 1.02 -16.16 -26.51
C HIS A 42 0.12 -16.32 -27.75
N PHE A 43 0.48 -15.67 -28.82
CA PHE A 43 -0.26 -15.66 -30.07
C PHE A 43 0.63 -16.21 -31.17
N SER A 44 0.16 -17.22 -31.92
CA SER A 44 0.84 -17.76 -33.08
C SER A 44 -0.14 -17.81 -34.24
N ASN A 45 0.19 -17.15 -35.36
CA ASN A 45 -0.66 -17.05 -36.53
C ASN A 45 -2.10 -16.57 -36.24
N TRP A 46 -2.26 -15.72 -35.21
CA TRP A 46 -3.54 -15.20 -34.75
C TRP A 46 -3.94 -13.97 -35.58
N THR A 47 -4.96 -14.10 -36.44
CA THR A 47 -5.34 -13.05 -37.43
C THR A 47 -6.20 -11.94 -36.81
N ALA A 48 -6.83 -12.16 -35.64
CA ALA A 48 -7.68 -11.16 -34.98
C ALA A 48 -6.91 -10.08 -34.18
N GLY A 49 -5.57 -10.12 -34.26
CA GLY A 49 -4.71 -9.25 -33.48
C GLY A 49 -4.43 -9.78 -32.06
N GLY A 50 -3.37 -9.31 -31.45
CA GLY A 50 -2.90 -9.70 -30.11
C GLY A 50 -1.41 -9.46 -30.00
N GLN A 51 -0.92 -9.31 -28.77
CA GLN A 51 0.50 -9.14 -28.47
C GLN A 51 0.89 -10.11 -27.35
N ASP A 52 1.98 -10.82 -27.58
CA ASP A 52 2.56 -11.69 -26.54
C ASP A 52 2.88 -10.86 -25.31
N ASN A 53 2.54 -11.39 -24.15
CA ASN A 53 2.90 -10.75 -22.90
C ASN A 53 3.16 -11.77 -21.78
N VAL A 54 4.02 -11.38 -20.85
CA VAL A 54 4.25 -12.09 -19.59
C VAL A 54 4.16 -11.07 -18.46
N ASN A 55 3.32 -11.36 -17.46
CA ASN A 55 3.16 -10.54 -16.28
C ASN A 55 3.61 -11.31 -15.05
N GLY A 56 4.36 -10.65 -14.19
CA GLY A 56 4.79 -11.18 -12.90
C GLY A 56 4.50 -10.18 -11.79
N LEU A 57 3.94 -10.67 -10.66
CA LEU A 57 3.69 -9.87 -9.46
C LEU A 57 4.14 -10.66 -8.23
N GLY A 58 5.15 -10.15 -7.54
CA GLY A 58 5.56 -10.60 -6.23
C GLY A 58 4.88 -9.79 -5.12
N THR A 59 4.38 -10.46 -4.07
CA THR A 59 3.77 -9.83 -2.90
C THR A 59 4.33 -10.42 -1.63
N PHE A 60 4.49 -9.59 -0.61
CA PHE A 60 4.88 -9.99 0.75
C PHE A 60 4.06 -9.20 1.75
N LYS A 61 3.39 -9.90 2.66
CA LYS A 61 2.69 -9.27 3.78
C LYS A 61 3.08 -9.94 5.08
N TYR A 62 3.41 -9.13 6.08
CA TYR A 62 3.76 -9.60 7.40
C TYR A 62 3.09 -8.76 8.47
N ASN A 63 2.49 -9.44 9.45
CA ASN A 63 1.83 -8.82 10.58
C ASN A 63 2.55 -9.23 11.85
N MET A 64 2.73 -8.30 12.77
CA MET A 64 3.29 -8.53 14.10
C MET A 64 2.46 -7.74 15.11
N ASN A 65 1.68 -8.45 15.92
CA ASN A 65 0.70 -7.88 16.81
C ASN A 65 1.01 -8.22 18.26
N TYR A 66 0.94 -7.22 19.12
CA TYR A 66 1.08 -7.35 20.56
C TYR A 66 -0.26 -7.12 21.25
N LEU A 67 -0.57 -7.98 22.21
CA LEU A 67 -1.74 -7.81 23.07
C LEU A 67 -1.39 -8.25 24.49
N LYS A 68 -1.43 -7.30 25.43
CA LYS A 68 -1.26 -7.59 26.86
C LYS A 68 -2.03 -6.59 27.71
N GLY A 69 -2.95 -7.09 28.53
CA GLY A 69 -3.81 -6.25 29.36
C GLY A 69 -4.65 -5.29 28.50
N LYS A 70 -4.49 -4.00 28.71
CA LYS A 70 -5.17 -2.94 27.96
C LYS A 70 -4.39 -2.43 26.73
N SER A 71 -3.17 -2.93 26.52
CA SER A 71 -2.30 -2.47 25.43
C SER A 71 -2.39 -3.40 24.23
N LYS A 72 -2.66 -2.82 23.08
CA LYS A 72 -2.68 -3.46 21.77
C LYS A 72 -1.73 -2.72 20.85
N TRP A 73 -0.92 -3.44 20.06
CA TRP A 73 -0.02 -2.83 19.08
C TRP A 73 0.03 -3.68 17.82
N ASP A 74 -0.59 -3.19 16.77
CA ASP A 74 -0.70 -3.87 15.49
C ASP A 74 0.28 -3.27 14.50
N ASN A 75 1.12 -4.11 13.90
CA ASN A 75 2.09 -3.72 12.89
C ASN A 75 1.88 -4.55 11.63
N THR A 76 1.91 -3.90 10.47
CA THR A 76 1.77 -4.56 9.18
C THR A 76 2.79 -3.99 8.20
N LEU A 77 3.54 -4.88 7.55
CA LEU A 77 4.37 -4.58 6.38
C LEU A 77 3.73 -5.24 5.16
N ASP A 78 3.49 -4.47 4.11
CA ASP A 78 2.89 -4.91 2.85
C ASP A 78 3.74 -4.41 1.70
N LEU A 79 4.34 -5.33 0.94
CA LEU A 79 5.22 -5.08 -0.17
C LEU A 79 4.66 -5.73 -1.43
N ALA A 80 4.74 -5.01 -2.56
CA ALA A 80 4.39 -5.56 -3.86
C ALA A 80 5.30 -4.99 -4.93
N LEU A 81 5.67 -5.81 -5.91
CA LEU A 81 6.39 -5.38 -7.09
C LEU A 81 5.97 -6.24 -8.28
N GLY A 82 5.49 -5.59 -9.33
CA GLY A 82 4.99 -6.24 -10.53
C GLY A 82 5.44 -5.57 -11.81
N TYR A 83 5.70 -6.39 -12.81
CA TYR A 83 6.07 -5.96 -14.15
C TYR A 83 5.32 -6.75 -15.21
N SER A 84 5.05 -6.08 -16.34
CA SER A 84 4.52 -6.66 -17.56
C SER A 84 5.52 -6.48 -18.69
N TYR A 85 5.79 -7.55 -19.42
CA TYR A 85 6.60 -7.58 -20.65
C TYR A 85 5.66 -7.89 -21.82
N TYR A 86 5.55 -6.97 -22.77
CA TYR A 86 4.78 -7.14 -24.01
C TYR A 86 5.65 -7.62 -25.17
N ASP A 87 6.95 -7.38 -25.08
CA ASP A 87 7.97 -7.83 -25.99
C ASP A 87 9.27 -7.93 -25.19
N LEU A 88 10.02 -9.01 -25.34
CA LEU A 88 11.26 -9.22 -24.59
C LEU A 88 12.36 -8.20 -24.95
N ASP A 89 12.24 -7.55 -26.10
CA ASP A 89 13.16 -6.50 -26.53
C ASP A 89 12.77 -5.10 -26.04
N GLN A 90 11.58 -4.95 -25.43
CA GLN A 90 11.11 -3.69 -24.86
C GLN A 90 11.33 -3.61 -23.36
N LYS A 91 11.39 -2.38 -22.82
CA LYS A 91 11.46 -2.16 -21.39
C LYS A 91 10.17 -2.66 -20.72
N PRO A 92 10.28 -3.35 -19.56
CA PRO A 92 9.12 -3.81 -18.83
C PRO A 92 8.29 -2.62 -18.32
N LEU A 93 6.96 -2.77 -18.39
CA LEU A 93 6.03 -1.83 -17.81
C LEU A 93 5.77 -2.20 -16.36
N LYS A 94 5.94 -1.24 -15.44
CA LYS A 94 5.64 -1.42 -14.02
C LYS A 94 4.12 -1.49 -13.82
N THR A 95 3.62 -2.59 -13.26
CA THR A 95 2.18 -2.82 -13.04
C THR A 95 1.76 -2.66 -11.58
N ASP A 96 2.66 -2.98 -10.65
CA ASP A 96 2.49 -2.73 -9.21
C ASP A 96 3.83 -2.35 -8.58
N ASP A 97 3.79 -1.51 -7.57
CA ASP A 97 4.98 -1.11 -6.82
C ASP A 97 4.55 -0.46 -5.50
N ARG A 98 4.79 -1.15 -4.39
CA ARG A 98 4.25 -0.71 -3.11
C ARG A 98 5.17 -1.10 -1.97
N ILE A 99 5.46 -0.14 -1.13
CA ILE A 99 6.03 -0.30 0.21
C ILE A 99 5.04 0.35 1.16
N ASN A 100 4.30 -0.44 1.95
CA ASN A 100 3.41 0.08 2.99
C ASN A 100 3.80 -0.50 4.33
N PHE A 101 4.05 0.37 5.29
CA PHE A 101 4.20 0.00 6.69
C PHE A 101 3.18 0.75 7.51
N SER A 102 2.41 0.03 8.32
CA SER A 102 1.49 0.62 9.28
C SER A 102 1.73 0.09 10.68
N SER A 103 1.69 0.98 11.66
CA SER A 103 1.85 0.69 13.07
C SER A 103 0.76 1.43 13.83
N LEU A 104 -0.05 0.70 14.60
CA LEU A 104 -1.16 1.23 15.38
C LEU A 104 -1.05 0.74 16.81
N TYR A 105 -0.71 1.65 17.72
CA TYR A 105 -0.81 1.40 19.16
C TYR A 105 -2.17 1.82 19.66
N GLY A 106 -2.82 0.98 20.46
CA GLY A 106 -4.11 1.24 21.09
C GLY A 106 -4.09 0.94 22.58
N TYR A 107 -4.71 1.82 23.38
CA TYR A 107 -4.98 1.60 24.79
C TYR A 107 -6.49 1.43 24.99
N ASP A 108 -6.91 0.30 25.51
CA ASP A 108 -8.31 -0.09 25.71
C ASP A 108 -8.98 0.75 26.80
N VAL A 109 -10.02 1.48 26.41
CA VAL A 109 -10.83 2.32 27.31
C VAL A 109 -12.19 1.67 27.59
N VAL A 110 -12.81 1.09 26.58
CA VAL A 110 -14.03 0.29 26.70
C VAL A 110 -13.74 -1.09 26.16
N LYS A 111 -13.73 -2.06 27.03
CA LYS A 111 -13.24 -3.42 26.81
C LYS A 111 -13.51 -3.95 25.39
N ASP A 112 -12.43 -4.16 24.66
CA ASP A 112 -12.38 -4.74 23.30
C ASP A 112 -13.10 -3.93 22.21
N GLU A 113 -13.71 -2.77 22.54
CA GLU A 113 -14.51 -1.98 21.59
C GLU A 113 -13.89 -0.61 21.25
N LEU A 114 -13.39 0.13 22.27
CA LEU A 114 -12.91 1.49 22.09
C LEU A 114 -11.48 1.65 22.62
N TYR A 115 -10.59 2.09 21.74
CA TYR A 115 -9.19 2.32 22.06
C TYR A 115 -8.81 3.77 21.78
N ILE A 116 -8.02 4.38 22.68
CA ILE A 116 -7.26 5.59 22.35
C ILE A 116 -6.03 5.13 21.56
N THR A 117 -5.74 5.78 20.42
CA THR A 117 -4.76 5.29 19.47
C THR A 117 -3.70 6.31 19.11
N ALA A 118 -2.50 5.80 18.84
CA ALA A 118 -1.45 6.48 18.10
C ALA A 118 -1.13 5.63 16.86
N ASN A 119 -1.17 6.23 15.67
CA ASN A 119 -0.89 5.53 14.43
C ASN A 119 0.29 6.17 13.69
N LEU A 120 1.03 5.31 12.98
CA LEU A 120 2.06 5.68 12.02
C LEU A 120 1.82 4.88 10.74
N ASN A 121 1.81 5.56 9.60
CA ASN A 121 1.75 4.93 8.29
C ASN A 121 2.87 5.48 7.42
N PHE A 122 3.59 4.59 6.77
CA PHE A 122 4.60 4.93 5.78
C PHE A 122 4.24 4.24 4.47
N GLN A 123 4.24 5.01 3.38
CA GLN A 123 3.97 4.51 2.03
C GLN A 123 5.06 5.01 1.09
N SER A 124 5.55 4.14 0.21
CA SER A 124 6.48 4.48 -0.87
C SER A 124 6.46 3.38 -1.94
N GLN A 125 7.44 3.40 -2.82
CA GLN A 125 7.65 2.46 -3.91
C GLN A 125 9.14 2.11 -4.05
N PHE A 126 9.45 1.01 -4.76
CA PHE A 126 10.82 0.52 -4.96
C PHE A 126 11.49 1.09 -6.20
N ALA A 127 10.76 1.20 -7.30
CA ALA A 127 11.31 1.38 -8.64
C ALA A 127 10.79 2.65 -9.32
N ASN A 128 11.53 3.12 -10.32
CA ASN A 128 11.10 4.23 -11.14
C ASN A 128 9.81 3.90 -11.89
N GLY A 129 8.89 4.86 -11.95
CA GLY A 129 7.73 4.83 -12.82
C GLY A 129 7.89 5.82 -13.96
N TYR A 130 7.33 5.48 -15.13
CA TYR A 130 7.43 6.28 -16.34
C TYR A 130 6.06 6.54 -16.94
N ASP A 131 5.92 7.60 -17.71
CA ASP A 131 4.72 7.87 -18.49
C ASP A 131 4.71 7.03 -19.76
N TYR A 132 4.28 5.79 -19.63
CA TYR A 132 4.28 4.85 -20.75
C TYR A 132 3.27 5.18 -21.85
N LYS A 133 2.31 6.08 -21.62
CA LYS A 133 1.30 6.48 -22.60
C LYS A 133 1.84 7.59 -23.54
N ASN A 134 2.52 8.58 -22.98
CA ASN A 134 2.93 9.78 -23.72
C ASN A 134 4.43 9.77 -24.01
N ASP A 135 5.26 9.48 -23.01
CA ASP A 135 6.73 9.43 -23.15
C ASP A 135 7.33 8.42 -22.17
N SER A 136 7.72 7.26 -22.67
CA SER A 136 8.34 6.20 -21.87
C SER A 136 9.73 6.57 -21.31
N THR A 137 10.28 7.73 -21.66
CA THR A 137 11.51 8.27 -21.07
C THR A 137 11.22 9.24 -19.92
N ASN A 138 10.00 9.80 -19.86
CA ASN A 138 9.58 10.72 -18.83
C ASN A 138 9.32 9.97 -17.52
N ARG A 139 10.18 10.17 -16.53
CA ARG A 139 10.03 9.60 -15.19
C ARG A 139 9.01 10.38 -14.39
N ILE A 140 7.98 9.71 -13.90
CA ILE A 140 6.88 10.29 -13.11
C ILE A 140 6.93 9.90 -11.63
N SER A 141 7.74 8.90 -11.26
CA SER A 141 7.94 8.51 -9.86
C SER A 141 9.25 7.74 -9.67
N ALA A 142 9.77 7.70 -8.43
CA ALA A 142 11.00 7.01 -8.06
C ALA A 142 10.94 6.50 -6.60
N PHE A 143 11.98 5.82 -6.13
CA PHE A 143 12.11 5.44 -4.72
C PHE A 143 12.10 6.68 -3.83
N LEU A 144 11.22 6.72 -2.82
CA LEU A 144 10.95 7.88 -1.96
C LEU A 144 10.52 9.16 -2.74
N ALA A 145 9.97 8.99 -3.94
CA ALA A 145 9.42 10.07 -4.74
C ALA A 145 8.16 9.60 -5.50
N PRO A 146 6.96 9.56 -4.82
CA PRO A 146 6.74 10.06 -3.46
C PRO A 146 7.02 9.03 -2.36
N ALA A 147 7.25 9.53 -1.15
CA ALA A 147 6.98 8.80 0.08
C ALA A 147 6.08 9.63 0.99
N TYR A 148 5.15 8.97 1.67
CA TYR A 148 4.22 9.58 2.62
C TYR A 148 4.44 8.97 4.00
N LEU A 149 4.72 9.82 4.97
CA LEU A 149 4.76 9.45 6.40
C LEU A 149 3.63 10.18 7.11
N THR A 150 2.65 9.42 7.60
CA THR A 150 1.54 9.96 8.35
C THR A 150 1.61 9.49 9.80
N VAL A 151 1.49 10.41 10.74
CA VAL A 151 1.35 10.12 12.17
C VAL A 151 0.06 10.75 12.67
N GLY A 152 -0.62 10.07 13.61
CA GLY A 152 -1.90 10.58 14.12
C GLY A 152 -2.20 10.09 15.51
N LEU A 153 -2.97 10.91 16.24
CA LEU A 153 -3.54 10.59 17.54
C LEU A 153 -5.07 10.62 17.44
N GLY A 154 -5.72 9.59 17.98
CA GLY A 154 -7.17 9.47 17.84
C GLY A 154 -7.79 8.36 18.65
N ALA A 155 -8.89 7.81 18.14
CA ALA A 155 -9.60 6.70 18.74
C ALA A 155 -10.00 5.67 17.68
N GLN A 156 -9.92 4.40 18.05
CA GLN A 156 -10.40 3.29 17.23
C GLN A 156 -11.62 2.66 17.88
N TYR A 157 -12.69 2.51 17.10
CA TYR A 157 -13.89 1.78 17.44
C TYR A 157 -13.93 0.46 16.69
N THR A 158 -14.09 -0.66 17.40
CA THR A 158 -14.07 -2.02 16.88
C THR A 158 -15.33 -2.77 17.35
N PRO A 159 -16.53 -2.47 16.78
CA PRO A 159 -17.79 -3.11 17.20
C PRO A 159 -17.85 -4.59 16.88
N ALA A 160 -17.03 -5.06 15.96
CA ALA A 160 -16.97 -6.46 15.54
C ALA A 160 -15.54 -6.81 15.08
N LYS A 161 -15.18 -8.10 15.19
CA LYS A 161 -13.84 -8.61 14.79
C LYS A 161 -13.50 -8.40 13.31
N TRP A 162 -14.51 -8.18 12.48
CA TRP A 162 -14.36 -7.99 11.04
C TRP A 162 -14.36 -6.51 10.61
N PHE A 163 -14.64 -5.57 11.55
CA PHE A 163 -14.72 -4.14 11.25
C PHE A 163 -13.99 -3.31 12.29
N SER A 164 -13.23 -2.33 11.83
CA SER A 164 -12.65 -1.29 12.69
C SER A 164 -12.67 0.08 12.01
N LEU A 165 -12.94 1.11 12.79
CA LEU A 165 -12.93 2.51 12.38
C LEU A 165 -11.97 3.29 13.30
N ASN A 166 -10.91 3.85 12.75
CA ASN A 166 -9.99 4.75 13.46
C ASN A 166 -10.22 6.18 12.99
N LEU A 167 -10.42 7.09 13.95
CA LEU A 167 -10.55 8.52 13.71
C LEU A 167 -9.40 9.21 14.44
N ALA A 168 -8.51 9.86 13.70
CA ALA A 168 -7.34 10.59 14.21
C ALA A 168 -7.46 12.08 13.84
N PRO A 169 -8.13 12.90 14.66
CA PRO A 169 -8.34 14.33 14.38
C PRO A 169 -7.05 15.16 14.46
N ALA A 170 -6.03 14.66 15.13
CA ALA A 170 -4.70 15.26 15.19
C ALA A 170 -3.73 14.40 14.38
N SER A 171 -3.64 14.65 13.09
CA SER A 171 -2.78 13.93 12.15
C SER A 171 -1.84 14.88 11.43
N GLY A 172 -0.59 14.44 11.26
CA GLY A 172 0.40 15.10 10.41
C GLY A 172 0.83 14.18 9.28
N ARG A 173 0.88 14.68 8.04
CA ARG A 173 1.38 13.98 6.86
C ARG A 173 2.62 14.70 6.35
N LEU A 174 3.72 13.97 6.17
CA LEU A 174 4.93 14.43 5.54
C LEU A 174 5.06 13.76 4.17
N THR A 175 4.98 14.55 3.10
CA THR A 175 5.26 14.12 1.74
C THR A 175 6.73 14.35 1.44
N ILE A 176 7.41 13.32 0.94
CA ILE A 176 8.84 13.32 0.59
C ILE A 176 8.95 13.07 -0.90
N VAL A 177 9.71 13.92 -1.61
CA VAL A 177 10.03 13.75 -3.03
C VAL A 177 11.56 13.77 -3.16
N ASN A 178 12.17 12.60 -2.94
CA ASN A 178 13.64 12.44 -2.97
C ASN A 178 14.16 12.23 -4.41
N ASP A 179 13.71 13.09 -5.31
CA ASP A 179 14.14 13.13 -6.69
C ASP A 179 14.15 14.59 -7.16
N LYS A 180 15.31 15.04 -7.70
CA LYS A 180 15.51 16.44 -8.04
C LYS A 180 14.57 16.90 -9.17
N ASP A 181 14.42 16.10 -10.23
CA ASP A 181 13.64 16.48 -11.39
C ASP A 181 12.14 16.57 -11.02
N LEU A 182 11.65 15.60 -10.25
CA LEU A 182 10.28 15.59 -9.74
C LEU A 182 10.03 16.73 -8.73
N SER A 183 11.00 17.02 -7.87
CA SER A 183 10.96 18.15 -6.93
C SER A 183 10.93 19.50 -7.66
N ASP A 184 11.81 19.71 -8.64
CA ASP A 184 11.86 20.94 -9.43
C ASP A 184 10.55 21.14 -10.24
N ALA A 185 9.90 20.05 -10.66
CA ALA A 185 8.58 20.07 -11.32
C ALA A 185 7.42 20.32 -10.34
N GLY A 186 7.63 20.32 -9.03
CA GLY A 186 6.58 20.44 -8.02
C GLY A 186 5.66 19.22 -7.96
N ALA A 187 6.17 18.03 -8.31
CA ALA A 187 5.39 16.80 -8.28
C ALA A 187 4.91 16.47 -6.85
N PHE A 188 3.75 15.81 -6.73
CA PHE A 188 3.16 15.39 -5.45
C PHE A 188 2.89 16.54 -4.46
N GLY A 189 2.62 17.75 -4.99
CA GLY A 189 2.23 18.92 -4.21
C GLY A 189 3.37 19.62 -3.46
N VAL A 190 4.63 19.22 -3.65
CA VAL A 190 5.77 19.97 -3.07
C VAL A 190 5.97 21.30 -3.81
N THR A 191 6.42 22.31 -3.10
CA THR A 191 6.85 23.56 -3.75
C THR A 191 8.03 23.26 -4.69
N PRO A 192 8.03 23.73 -5.95
CA PRO A 192 9.14 23.53 -6.87
C PRO A 192 10.51 23.76 -6.24
N GLY A 193 11.41 22.77 -6.35
CA GLY A 193 12.73 22.77 -5.74
C GLY A 193 12.76 22.38 -4.25
N LYS A 194 11.61 22.05 -3.62
CA LYS A 194 11.53 21.53 -2.26
C LYS A 194 11.27 20.03 -2.28
N MET A 195 11.98 19.28 -1.43
CA MET A 195 11.83 17.82 -1.31
C MET A 195 10.78 17.39 -0.29
N PHE A 196 10.22 18.32 0.47
CA PHE A 196 9.32 18.03 1.59
C PHE A 196 8.11 18.96 1.59
N ARG A 197 6.95 18.40 1.89
CA ARG A 197 5.73 19.13 2.22
C ARG A 197 5.15 18.54 3.50
N MET A 198 4.69 19.40 4.40
CA MET A 198 4.05 19.01 5.64
C MET A 198 2.62 19.51 5.68
N GLU A 199 1.71 18.63 6.09
CA GLU A 199 0.28 18.88 6.20
C GLU A 199 -0.18 18.50 7.59
N LEU A 200 -1.15 19.25 8.14
CA LEU A 200 -1.83 18.94 9.40
C LEU A 200 -3.32 18.78 9.11
N GLY A 201 -3.90 17.72 9.65
CA GLY A 201 -5.28 17.40 9.31
C GLY A 201 -5.91 16.37 10.23
N ALA A 202 -7.01 15.80 9.76
CA ALA A 202 -7.66 14.64 10.34
C ALA A 202 -7.54 13.45 9.39
N GLN A 203 -7.31 12.27 9.96
CA GLN A 203 -7.33 11.00 9.23
C GLN A 203 -8.44 10.10 9.74
N MET A 204 -9.16 9.49 8.82
CA MET A 204 -10.08 8.39 9.08
C MET A 204 -9.54 7.13 8.38
N THR A 205 -9.55 6.01 9.09
CA THR A 205 -9.22 4.71 8.49
C THR A 205 -10.31 3.70 8.87
N ALA A 206 -11.01 3.16 7.86
CA ALA A 206 -11.98 2.10 8.03
C ALA A 206 -11.43 0.80 7.44
N ASN A 207 -11.53 -0.30 8.18
CA ASN A 207 -11.09 -1.61 7.71
C ASN A 207 -12.23 -2.62 7.86
N VAL A 208 -12.39 -3.44 6.82
CA VAL A 208 -13.25 -4.62 6.79
C VAL A 208 -12.40 -5.83 6.45
N ASN A 209 -12.58 -6.94 7.17
CA ASN A 209 -11.98 -8.23 6.85
C ASN A 209 -13.00 -9.31 7.20
N TYR A 210 -13.74 -9.76 6.20
CA TYR A 210 -14.90 -10.62 6.41
C TYR A 210 -14.88 -11.84 5.49
N GLU A 211 -15.03 -13.03 6.04
CA GLU A 211 -15.21 -14.25 5.27
C GLU A 211 -16.68 -14.33 4.83
N ILE A 212 -16.95 -13.97 3.56
CA ILE A 212 -18.30 -13.92 2.98
C ILE A 212 -18.85 -15.34 2.78
N PHE A 213 -17.99 -16.24 2.29
CA PHE A 213 -18.24 -17.66 2.13
C PHE A 213 -17.00 -18.43 2.55
N LYS A 214 -17.14 -19.73 2.79
CA LYS A 214 -16.01 -20.61 3.07
C LYS A 214 -14.93 -20.44 2.01
N ASN A 215 -13.72 -20.06 2.44
CA ASN A 215 -12.56 -19.77 1.59
C ASN A 215 -12.68 -18.52 0.71
N VAL A 216 -13.69 -17.65 0.89
CA VAL A 216 -13.85 -16.39 0.18
C VAL A 216 -13.81 -15.23 1.17
N ILE A 217 -12.72 -14.48 1.16
CA ILE A 217 -12.47 -13.39 2.11
C ILE A 217 -12.56 -12.07 1.35
N PHE A 218 -13.42 -11.18 1.85
CA PHE A 218 -13.46 -9.78 1.42
C PHE A 218 -12.66 -8.92 2.39
N THR A 219 -11.76 -8.12 1.83
CA THR A 219 -11.03 -7.09 2.58
C THR A 219 -11.29 -5.73 1.95
N SER A 220 -11.49 -4.72 2.78
CA SER A 220 -11.63 -3.34 2.34
C SER A 220 -10.91 -2.43 3.31
N LYS A 221 -10.11 -1.50 2.80
CA LYS A 221 -9.43 -0.47 3.58
C LYS A 221 -9.66 0.87 2.93
N LEU A 222 -10.35 1.76 3.63
CA LEU A 222 -10.56 3.14 3.22
C LEU A 222 -9.75 4.04 4.14
N ILE A 223 -8.87 4.85 3.56
CA ILE A 223 -8.18 5.94 4.24
C ILE A 223 -8.70 7.25 3.66
N VAL A 224 -9.10 8.17 4.52
CA VAL A 224 -9.48 9.54 4.15
C VAL A 224 -8.64 10.49 4.96
N PHE A 225 -8.02 11.46 4.30
CA PHE A 225 -7.28 12.55 4.94
C PHE A 225 -7.93 13.88 4.62
N TYR A 226 -8.19 14.69 5.62
CA TYR A 226 -8.71 16.05 5.49
C TYR A 226 -7.65 17.04 5.93
N ASP A 227 -7.12 17.83 4.99
CA ASP A 227 -6.09 18.83 5.25
C ASP A 227 -6.70 20.11 5.87
N TYR A 228 -6.26 20.45 7.07
CA TYR A 228 -6.65 21.71 7.74
C TYR A 228 -5.95 22.94 7.17
N MET A 229 -4.76 22.73 6.59
CA MET A 229 -3.87 23.81 6.16
C MET A 229 -4.12 24.22 4.69
N GLN A 230 -4.78 23.36 3.90
CA GLN A 230 -5.02 23.64 2.50
C GLN A 230 -5.91 24.90 2.36
N THR A 231 -5.34 25.94 1.76
CA THR A 231 -6.08 27.14 1.39
C THR A 231 -6.91 26.84 0.14
N ARG A 232 -8.17 27.25 0.12
CA ARG A 232 -9.11 27.02 -1.01
C ARG A 232 -8.69 27.71 -2.33
N GLU A 233 -7.44 28.14 -2.46
CA GLU A 233 -7.07 29.04 -3.55
C GLU A 233 -6.62 28.33 -4.83
N SER A 234 -6.09 27.11 -4.75
CA SER A 234 -5.76 26.33 -5.96
C SER A 234 -5.44 24.88 -5.66
N ASN A 235 -5.98 23.97 -6.44
CA ASN A 235 -5.46 22.59 -6.56
C ASN A 235 -4.24 22.55 -7.49
N ALA A 236 -3.65 21.38 -7.72
CA ALA A 236 -2.49 21.19 -8.62
C ALA A 236 -2.68 21.70 -10.05
N LEU A 237 -3.94 21.93 -10.48
CA LEU A 237 -4.30 22.54 -11.78
C LEU A 237 -4.62 24.04 -11.69
N GLY A 238 -4.49 24.67 -10.51
CA GLY A 238 -4.82 26.08 -10.31
C GLY A 238 -6.32 26.37 -10.21
N ASN A 239 -7.17 25.36 -10.00
CA ASN A 239 -8.62 25.53 -9.84
C ASN A 239 -8.95 26.08 -8.45
N LYS A 240 -9.81 27.10 -8.41
CA LYS A 240 -10.16 27.90 -7.23
C LYS A 240 -10.92 27.17 -6.09
N TYR A 241 -11.25 25.88 -6.25
CA TYR A 241 -12.10 25.13 -5.32
C TYR A 241 -11.58 23.70 -5.12
N GLY A 242 -10.31 23.57 -4.69
CA GLY A 242 -9.74 22.27 -4.37
C GLY A 242 -10.53 21.57 -3.24
N CYS A 243 -10.71 20.26 -3.36
CA CYS A 243 -11.23 19.43 -2.28
C CYS A 243 -10.12 19.21 -1.26
N ARG A 244 -10.43 19.41 0.03
CA ARG A 244 -9.48 19.14 1.12
C ARG A 244 -9.43 17.68 1.54
N LEU A 245 -10.13 16.82 0.79
CA LEU A 245 -10.25 15.41 1.08
C LEU A 245 -9.46 14.61 0.07
N ASP A 246 -8.47 13.90 0.55
CA ASP A 246 -7.83 12.83 -0.19
C ASP A 246 -8.39 11.50 0.28
N PHE A 247 -8.58 10.54 -0.60
CA PHE A 247 -8.92 9.20 -0.19
C PHE A 247 -8.16 8.13 -0.98
N ASP A 248 -7.90 7.02 -0.31
CA ASP A 248 -7.33 5.81 -0.85
C ASP A 248 -8.20 4.63 -0.39
N TRP A 249 -8.90 4.00 -1.33
CA TRP A 249 -9.83 2.93 -1.06
C TRP A 249 -9.41 1.65 -1.76
N ASP A 250 -8.85 0.73 -1.00
CA ASP A 250 -8.34 -0.56 -1.45
C ASP A 250 -9.31 -1.68 -1.07
N ASN A 251 -9.73 -2.46 -2.06
CA ASN A 251 -10.67 -3.56 -1.90
C ASN A 251 -10.08 -4.83 -2.51
N ALA A 252 -10.26 -5.97 -1.86
CA ALA A 252 -9.87 -7.25 -2.44
C ALA A 252 -10.84 -8.37 -2.05
N LEU A 253 -11.09 -9.24 -3.01
CA LEU A 253 -11.78 -10.51 -2.83
C LEU A 253 -10.78 -11.64 -3.07
N VAL A 254 -10.45 -12.36 -2.00
CA VAL A 254 -9.49 -13.48 -2.04
C VAL A 254 -10.26 -14.78 -1.99
N MET A 255 -10.19 -15.57 -3.06
CA MET A 255 -10.81 -16.87 -3.20
C MET A 255 -9.74 -17.95 -3.11
N LYS A 256 -9.71 -18.69 -2.00
CA LYS A 256 -8.74 -19.77 -1.76
C LYS A 256 -9.22 -21.05 -2.41
N VAL A 257 -8.51 -21.52 -3.43
CA VAL A 257 -8.78 -22.82 -4.07
C VAL A 257 -8.25 -23.95 -3.18
N ASN A 258 -7.04 -23.78 -2.64
CA ASN A 258 -6.43 -24.69 -1.67
C ASN A 258 -5.42 -23.94 -0.76
N SER A 259 -4.51 -24.64 -0.09
CA SER A 259 -3.53 -24.04 0.84
C SER A 259 -2.46 -23.16 0.16
N TRP A 260 -2.26 -23.30 -1.13
CA TRP A 260 -1.21 -22.60 -1.90
C TRP A 260 -1.72 -21.88 -3.16
N LEU A 261 -2.89 -22.24 -3.69
CA LEU A 261 -3.50 -21.64 -4.88
C LEU A 261 -4.66 -20.73 -4.49
N ASN A 262 -4.67 -19.52 -5.01
CA ASN A 262 -5.74 -18.54 -4.81
C ASN A 262 -6.05 -17.78 -6.10
N CYS A 263 -7.26 -17.25 -6.16
CA CYS A 263 -7.68 -16.27 -7.15
C CYS A 263 -8.02 -14.97 -6.40
N ASN A 264 -7.53 -13.84 -6.89
CA ASN A 264 -7.72 -12.55 -6.26
C ASN A 264 -8.30 -11.57 -7.25
N ILE A 265 -9.32 -10.83 -6.81
CA ILE A 265 -9.82 -9.64 -7.50
C ILE A 265 -9.53 -8.47 -6.56
N SER A 266 -8.82 -7.47 -7.04
CA SER A 266 -8.58 -6.25 -6.27
C SER A 266 -8.97 -5.02 -7.07
N ALA A 267 -9.50 -4.02 -6.38
CA ALA A 267 -9.85 -2.73 -6.95
C ALA A 267 -9.40 -1.63 -6.00
N ARG A 268 -8.64 -0.67 -6.50
CA ARG A 268 -8.17 0.49 -5.74
C ARG A 268 -8.60 1.77 -6.42
N LEU A 269 -9.18 2.67 -5.63
CA LEU A 269 -9.53 4.03 -6.03
C LEU A 269 -8.69 5.00 -5.20
N VAL A 270 -8.07 5.95 -5.87
CA VAL A 270 -7.28 7.02 -5.23
C VAL A 270 -7.76 8.36 -5.77
N TYR A 271 -8.02 9.29 -4.86
CA TYR A 271 -8.30 10.68 -5.19
C TYR A 271 -7.38 11.56 -4.35
N ASP A 272 -6.54 12.34 -5.02
CA ASP A 272 -5.59 13.26 -4.40
C ASP A 272 -5.35 14.41 -5.40
N GLU A 273 -5.79 15.63 -5.06
CA GLU A 273 -5.66 16.80 -5.92
C GLU A 273 -4.24 17.38 -5.96
N ASP A 274 -3.34 16.91 -5.10
CA ASP A 274 -1.92 17.28 -5.11
C ASP A 274 -1.13 16.50 -6.17
N ILE A 275 -1.70 15.40 -6.67
CA ILE A 275 -1.13 14.61 -7.76
C ILE A 275 -1.74 15.11 -9.07
N LYS A 276 -0.91 15.76 -9.91
CA LYS A 276 -1.37 16.19 -11.24
C LYS A 276 -1.78 14.97 -12.06
N PRO A 277 -3.02 14.94 -12.59
CA PRO A 277 -3.41 13.88 -13.48
C PRO A 277 -2.60 13.95 -14.79
N ILE A 278 -2.51 12.81 -15.49
CA ILE A 278 -2.05 12.78 -16.88
C ILE A 278 -3.01 13.67 -17.69
N GLU A 279 -2.49 14.43 -18.65
CA GLU A 279 -3.27 15.38 -19.44
C GLU A 279 -4.53 14.72 -20.04
N GLY A 280 -5.68 15.33 -19.77
CA GLY A 280 -7.00 14.82 -20.17
C GLY A 280 -7.61 13.75 -19.25
N GLU A 281 -6.95 13.36 -18.18
CA GLU A 281 -7.43 12.38 -17.21
C GLU A 281 -8.01 13.05 -15.95
N SER A 282 -8.76 12.28 -15.18
CA SER A 282 -9.36 12.71 -13.90
C SER A 282 -8.35 12.61 -12.75
N PHE A 283 -8.54 13.39 -11.68
CA PHE A 283 -7.86 13.18 -10.40
C PHE A 283 -8.23 11.84 -9.75
N LEU A 284 -9.40 11.29 -10.07
CA LEU A 284 -9.79 9.95 -9.60
C LEU A 284 -9.04 8.89 -10.39
N GLN A 285 -8.16 8.19 -9.70
CA GLN A 285 -7.39 7.08 -10.25
C GLN A 285 -8.07 5.76 -9.89
N PHE A 286 -8.19 4.86 -10.85
CA PHE A 286 -8.76 3.52 -10.67
C PHE A 286 -7.79 2.46 -11.17
N LYS A 287 -7.60 1.42 -10.35
CA LYS A 287 -6.80 0.25 -10.71
C LYS A 287 -7.58 -1.00 -10.34
N GLU A 288 -7.72 -1.92 -11.29
CA GLU A 288 -8.30 -3.24 -11.06
C GLU A 288 -7.28 -4.33 -11.45
N VAL A 289 -7.21 -5.39 -10.67
CA VAL A 289 -6.35 -6.53 -10.94
C VAL A 289 -7.10 -7.82 -10.64
N LEU A 290 -7.26 -8.68 -11.64
CA LEU A 290 -7.64 -10.07 -11.51
C LEU A 290 -6.39 -10.94 -11.64
N SER A 291 -6.11 -11.76 -10.63
CA SER A 291 -4.92 -12.60 -10.63
C SER A 291 -5.18 -13.99 -10.08
N ILE A 292 -4.47 -14.98 -10.63
CA ILE A 292 -4.35 -16.33 -10.09
C ILE A 292 -2.91 -16.51 -9.66
N GLY A 293 -2.67 -16.97 -8.45
CA GLY A 293 -1.33 -17.02 -7.92
C GLY A 293 -1.10 -18.08 -6.86
N LEU A 294 0.17 -18.29 -6.62
CA LEU A 294 0.67 -19.16 -5.57
C LEU A 294 0.93 -18.31 -4.32
N SER A 295 0.57 -18.82 -3.17
CA SER A 295 0.91 -18.19 -1.89
C SER A 295 1.43 -19.19 -0.88
N TYR A 296 2.45 -18.79 -0.15
CA TYR A 296 2.97 -19.52 1.00
C TYR A 296 2.67 -18.73 2.27
N ARG A 297 2.04 -19.38 3.24
CA ARG A 297 1.73 -18.78 4.54
C ARG A 297 2.95 -18.89 5.46
N ILE A 298 3.39 -17.76 5.99
CA ILE A 298 4.41 -17.68 7.04
C ILE A 298 3.67 -17.88 8.38
N PRO A 299 4.10 -18.85 9.21
CA PRO A 299 3.50 -19.11 10.51
C PRO A 299 3.59 -17.93 11.48
#